data_00d3bd8db6d5ea4efe0d6bd76edc257c
#
_entry.id   00d3bd8db6d5ea4efe0d6bd76edc257c
#
_cell.length_a   1.000
_cell.length_b   1.000
_cell.length_c   1.000
_cell.angle_alpha   90.00
_cell.angle_beta   90.00
_cell.angle_gamma   90.00
#
_symmetry.space_group_name_H-M   'P 1'
#
loop_
_entity.id
_entity.type
_entity.pdbx_description
1 polymer ?
#
loop_
_entity_poly.entity_id
_entity_poly.type
_entity_poly.pdbx_seq_one_letter_code
_entity_poly.pdbx_strand_id
1 'polypeptide(L)'
;CIRDRIYTAATNALEEQNFDKAFNLFDYFVDSFNDDDKTPLAYFWLGEISLINNNLDQSEDYFMELISSYPNHYRIPLAHKKIGDIYLKNDDKNAAKNKYNFVVREYPNNTASSLALQLLKNME
;
A
#
# COMPACT_ATOMS: atom_id res chain seq x y z
N CYS A 1 23.40 11.14 5.51
CA CYS A 1 22.29 12.01 5.13
C CYS A 1 21.08 11.76 6.04
N ILE A 2 20.48 12.82 6.52
CA ILE A 2 19.33 12.76 7.44
C ILE A 2 18.17 11.97 6.83
N ARG A 3 17.88 12.22 5.56
CA ARG A 3 16.83 11.52 4.80
C ARG A 3 17.00 10.00 4.87
N ASP A 4 18.21 9.51 4.60
CA ASP A 4 18.49 8.09 4.60
C ASP A 4 18.40 7.50 6.00
N ARG A 5 18.79 8.24 7.01
CA ARG A 5 18.68 7.81 8.40
C ARG A 5 17.22 7.64 8.83
N ILE A 6 16.38 8.58 8.44
CA ILE A 6 14.95 8.53 8.79
C ILE A 6 14.31 7.32 8.13
N TYR A 7 14.58 7.10 6.84
CA TYR A 7 14.03 5.96 6.12
C TYR A 7 14.53 4.64 6.74
N THR A 8 15.81 4.55 7.04
CA THR A 8 16.38 3.35 7.67
C THR A 8 15.76 3.10 9.05
N ALA A 9 15.60 4.16 9.86
CA ALA A 9 14.95 4.02 11.16
C ALA A 9 13.51 3.55 11.03
N ALA A 10 12.79 4.06 10.02
CA ALA A 10 11.42 3.64 9.75
C ALA A 10 11.33 2.16 9.37
N THR A 11 12.21 1.70 8.47
CA THR A 11 12.23 0.30 8.06
C THR A 11 12.65 -0.63 9.19
N ASN A 12 13.60 -0.19 10.02
CA ASN A 12 13.99 -0.97 11.20
C ASN A 12 12.83 -1.11 12.19
N ALA A 13 12.08 -0.03 12.41
CA ALA A 13 10.91 -0.07 13.28
C ALA A 13 9.84 -1.02 12.71
N LEU A 14 9.69 -1.02 11.39
CA LEU A 14 8.76 -1.94 10.72
C LEU A 14 9.16 -3.39 10.94
N GLU A 15 10.44 -3.72 10.78
CA GLU A 15 10.94 -5.07 11.01
C GLU A 15 10.75 -5.52 12.45
N GLU A 16 10.88 -4.59 13.39
CA GLU A 16 10.68 -4.86 14.82
C GLU A 16 9.21 -4.87 15.21
N GLN A 17 8.32 -4.65 14.24
CA GLN A 17 6.87 -4.55 14.44
C GLN A 17 6.47 -3.41 15.39
N ASN A 18 7.31 -2.40 15.50
CA ASN A 18 6.98 -1.16 16.19
C ASN A 18 6.24 -0.25 15.23
N PHE A 19 4.96 -0.54 15.01
CA PHE A 19 4.18 0.11 13.96
C PHE A 19 3.93 1.59 14.23
N ASP A 20 3.78 1.98 15.48
CA ASP A 20 3.58 3.40 15.82
C ASP A 20 4.82 4.23 15.46
N LYS A 21 6.00 3.72 15.81
CA LYS A 21 7.26 4.39 15.47
C LYS A 21 7.48 4.42 13.96
N ALA A 22 7.25 3.28 13.31
CA ALA A 22 7.39 3.18 11.85
C ALA A 22 6.47 4.17 11.15
N PHE A 23 5.21 4.23 11.57
CA PHE A 23 4.23 5.15 11.00
C PHE A 23 4.70 6.60 11.13
N ASN A 24 5.11 7.00 12.33
CA ASN A 24 5.53 8.38 12.57
C ASN A 24 6.74 8.76 11.73
N LEU A 25 7.69 7.84 11.56
CA LEU A 25 8.89 8.09 10.77
C LEU A 25 8.59 8.15 9.27
N PHE A 26 7.75 7.24 8.76
CA PHE A 26 7.35 7.30 7.35
C PHE A 26 6.52 8.55 7.05
N ASP A 27 5.63 8.93 7.96
CA ASP A 27 4.81 10.13 7.79
C ASP A 27 5.70 11.38 7.73
N TYR A 28 6.66 11.48 8.63
CA TYR A 28 7.64 12.56 8.60
C TYR A 28 8.44 12.55 7.30
N PHE A 29 8.83 11.36 6.84
CA PHE A 29 9.60 11.21 5.61
C PHE A 29 8.85 11.76 4.39
N VAL A 30 7.58 11.38 4.21
CA VAL A 30 6.83 11.82 3.03
C VAL A 30 6.52 13.31 3.08
N ASP A 31 6.34 13.88 4.28
CA ASP A 31 6.10 15.32 4.42
C ASP A 31 7.35 16.14 4.14
N SER A 32 8.51 15.61 4.51
CA SER A 32 9.78 16.34 4.42
C SER A 32 10.51 16.10 3.09
N PHE A 33 10.32 14.93 2.47
CA PHE A 33 11.07 14.50 1.28
C PHE A 33 10.10 13.94 0.24
N ASN A 34 9.25 14.80 -0.30
CA ASN A 34 8.18 14.37 -1.22
C ASN A 34 8.67 14.05 -2.63
N ASP A 35 9.96 14.24 -2.91
CA ASP A 35 10.57 14.07 -4.24
C ASP A 35 11.67 13.00 -4.24
N ASP A 36 11.75 12.19 -3.21
CA ASP A 36 12.78 11.17 -3.08
C ASP A 36 12.36 9.87 -3.76
N ASP A 37 13.34 9.06 -4.20
CA ASP A 37 13.09 7.75 -4.80
C ASP A 37 12.31 6.83 -3.87
N LYS A 38 12.48 7.00 -2.56
CA LYS A 38 11.86 6.16 -1.54
C LYS A 38 10.49 6.66 -1.09
N THR A 39 10.10 7.85 -1.55
CA THR A 39 8.80 8.42 -1.13
C THR A 39 7.62 7.54 -1.52
N PRO A 40 7.57 6.97 -2.75
CA PRO A 40 6.49 6.04 -3.08
C PRO A 40 6.44 4.83 -2.14
N LEU A 41 7.59 4.26 -1.80
CA LEU A 41 7.65 3.13 -0.86
C LEU A 41 7.17 3.53 0.53
N ALA A 42 7.50 4.73 0.97
CA ALA A 42 7.04 5.22 2.27
C ALA A 42 5.51 5.32 2.30
N TYR A 43 4.89 5.81 1.22
CA TYR A 43 3.43 5.81 1.12
C TYR A 43 2.86 4.40 1.16
N PHE A 44 3.51 3.45 0.48
CA PHE A 44 3.07 2.05 0.51
C PHE A 44 3.08 1.52 1.95
N TRP A 45 4.16 1.75 2.70
CA TRP A 45 4.25 1.28 4.08
C TRP A 45 3.26 1.96 5.00
N LEU A 46 2.98 3.26 4.78
CA LEU A 46 1.94 3.95 5.53
C LEU A 46 0.58 3.32 5.30
N GLY A 47 0.28 2.96 4.06
CA GLY A 47 -0.95 2.24 3.72
C GLY A 47 -1.02 0.89 4.41
N GLU A 48 0.08 0.14 4.41
CA GLU A 48 0.15 -1.18 5.05
C GLU A 48 -0.04 -1.10 6.55
N ILE A 49 0.65 -0.17 7.21
CA ILE A 49 0.54 -0.01 8.67
C ILE A 49 -0.89 0.38 9.04
N SER A 50 -1.49 1.29 8.28
CA SER A 50 -2.88 1.70 8.52
C SER A 50 -3.83 0.52 8.36
N LEU A 51 -3.58 -0.35 7.39
CA LEU A 51 -4.38 -1.56 7.16
C LEU A 51 -4.25 -2.52 8.33
N ILE A 52 -3.03 -2.75 8.82
CA ILE A 52 -2.76 -3.59 9.98
C ILE A 52 -3.53 -3.07 11.21
N ASN A 53 -3.57 -1.76 11.38
CA ASN A 53 -4.26 -1.11 12.49
C ASN A 53 -5.77 -0.97 12.26
N ASN A 54 -6.28 -1.48 11.16
CA ASN A 54 -7.69 -1.41 10.78
C ASN A 54 -8.20 0.01 10.56
N ASN A 55 -7.30 0.94 10.25
CA ASN A 55 -7.65 2.32 9.86
C ASN A 55 -7.85 2.33 8.34
N LEU A 56 -9.00 1.81 7.89
CA LEU A 56 -9.22 1.49 6.49
C LEU A 56 -9.27 2.72 5.58
N ASP A 57 -9.93 3.78 6.02
CA ASP A 57 -10.01 5.01 5.22
C ASP A 57 -8.63 5.64 5.04
N GLN A 58 -7.84 5.68 6.10
CA GLN A 58 -6.49 6.22 6.04
C GLN A 58 -5.61 5.36 5.13
N SER A 59 -5.74 4.03 5.24
CA SER A 59 -5.00 3.10 4.41
C SER A 59 -5.31 3.34 2.92
N GLU A 60 -6.57 3.47 2.59
CA GLU A 60 -6.98 3.74 1.20
C GLU A 60 -6.39 5.06 0.71
N ASP A 61 -6.42 6.09 1.53
CA ASP A 61 -5.87 7.41 1.15
C ASP A 61 -4.39 7.33 0.81
N TYR A 62 -3.60 6.61 1.60
CA TYR A 62 -2.18 6.44 1.32
C TYR A 62 -1.92 5.67 0.04
N PHE A 63 -2.66 4.57 -0.20
CA PHE A 63 -2.51 3.81 -1.44
C PHE A 63 -2.96 4.64 -2.65
N MET A 64 -4.02 5.43 -2.52
CA MET A 64 -4.47 6.31 -3.60
C MET A 64 -3.45 7.41 -3.89
N GLU A 65 -2.79 7.95 -2.86
CA GLU A 65 -1.73 8.93 -3.06
C GLU A 65 -0.57 8.32 -3.86
N LEU A 66 -0.18 7.09 -3.51
CA LEU A 66 0.85 6.37 -4.25
C LEU A 66 0.47 6.23 -5.72
N ILE A 67 -0.74 5.78 -6.00
CA ILE A 67 -1.23 5.55 -7.36
C ILE A 67 -1.28 6.85 -8.15
N SER A 68 -1.79 7.93 -7.55
CA SER A 68 -2.00 9.21 -8.23
C SER A 68 -0.69 9.95 -8.49
N SER A 69 0.21 9.94 -7.51
CA SER A 69 1.43 10.76 -7.58
C SER A 69 2.61 10.02 -8.20
N TYR A 70 2.61 8.68 -8.16
CA TYR A 70 3.72 7.87 -8.65
C TYR A 70 3.21 6.72 -9.55
N PRO A 71 2.52 7.05 -10.65
CA PRO A 71 1.78 6.05 -11.44
C PRO A 71 2.64 4.97 -12.11
N ASN A 72 3.96 5.22 -12.23
CA ASN A 72 4.86 4.27 -12.88
C ASN A 72 5.67 3.42 -11.89
N HIS A 73 5.41 3.56 -10.58
CA HIS A 73 6.14 2.80 -9.59
C HIS A 73 5.78 1.31 -9.65
N TYR A 74 6.74 0.44 -9.38
CA TYR A 74 6.54 -1.01 -9.51
C TYR A 74 5.55 -1.57 -8.49
N ARG A 75 5.25 -0.85 -7.42
CA ARG A 75 4.27 -1.27 -6.40
C ARG A 75 2.82 -0.88 -6.72
N ILE A 76 2.58 -0.21 -7.83
CA ILE A 76 1.23 0.21 -8.20
C ILE A 76 0.26 -0.98 -8.31
N PRO A 77 0.61 -2.10 -8.98
CA PRO A 77 -0.31 -3.23 -9.03
C PRO A 77 -0.68 -3.74 -7.65
N LEU A 78 0.31 -3.85 -6.76
CA LEU A 78 0.06 -4.32 -5.39
C LEU A 78 -0.78 -3.31 -4.61
N ALA A 79 -0.58 -2.01 -4.82
CA ALA A 79 -1.40 -0.98 -4.17
C ALA A 79 -2.87 -1.12 -4.55
N HIS A 80 -3.16 -1.37 -5.83
CA HIS A 80 -4.53 -1.63 -6.28
C HIS A 80 -5.11 -2.88 -5.62
N LYS A 81 -4.32 -3.94 -5.53
CA LYS A 81 -4.76 -5.17 -4.87
C LYS A 81 -5.06 -4.92 -3.40
N LYS A 82 -4.24 -4.12 -2.72
CA LYS A 82 -4.47 -3.76 -1.32
C LYS A 82 -5.75 -2.96 -1.14
N ILE A 83 -6.08 -2.09 -2.08
CA ILE A 83 -7.35 -1.36 -2.04
C ILE A 83 -8.53 -2.33 -2.16
N GLY A 84 -8.39 -3.37 -3.00
CA GLY A 84 -9.38 -4.44 -3.05
C GLY A 84 -9.54 -5.13 -1.69
N ASP A 85 -8.43 -5.38 -1.00
CA ASP A 85 -8.45 -5.97 0.35
C ASP A 85 -9.19 -5.07 1.34
N ILE A 86 -9.02 -3.76 1.23
CA ILE A 86 -9.74 -2.79 2.08
C ILE A 86 -11.24 -2.89 1.85
N TYR A 87 -11.66 -2.93 0.59
CA TYR A 87 -13.07 -3.07 0.24
C TYR A 87 -13.65 -4.36 0.80
N LEU A 88 -12.88 -5.45 0.72
CA LEU A 88 -13.33 -6.74 1.26
C LEU A 88 -13.51 -6.67 2.77
N LYS A 89 -12.61 -5.99 3.47
CA LYS A 89 -12.73 -5.80 4.93
C LYS A 89 -13.93 -4.94 5.30
N ASN A 90 -14.36 -4.05 4.41
CA ASN A 90 -15.55 -3.22 4.58
C ASN A 90 -16.84 -3.93 4.14
N ASP A 91 -16.77 -5.23 3.86
CA ASP A 91 -17.89 -6.04 3.35
C ASP A 91 -18.43 -5.57 2.00
N ASP A 92 -17.66 -4.81 1.25
CA ASP A 92 -18.04 -4.38 -0.09
C ASP A 92 -17.45 -5.35 -1.11
N LYS A 93 -18.06 -6.53 -1.21
CA LYS A 93 -17.56 -7.60 -2.08
C LYS A 93 -17.57 -7.20 -3.55
N ASN A 94 -18.56 -6.43 -3.99
CA ASN A 94 -18.65 -6.01 -5.39
C ASN A 94 -17.50 -5.08 -5.75
N ALA A 95 -17.20 -4.10 -4.92
CA ALA A 95 -16.07 -3.20 -5.14
C ALA A 95 -14.75 -3.97 -5.11
N ALA A 96 -14.61 -4.91 -4.17
CA ALA A 96 -13.42 -5.75 -4.08
C ALA A 96 -13.21 -6.56 -5.35
N LYS A 97 -14.25 -7.22 -5.84
CA LYS A 97 -14.19 -8.01 -7.09
C LYS A 97 -13.78 -7.14 -8.27
N ASN A 98 -14.36 -5.95 -8.37
CA ASN A 98 -14.04 -5.02 -9.46
C ASN A 98 -12.56 -4.63 -9.41
N LYS A 99 -12.04 -4.38 -8.22
CA LYS A 99 -10.63 -3.99 -8.05
C LYS A 99 -9.70 -5.16 -8.39
N TYR A 100 -10.00 -6.35 -7.92
CA TYR A 100 -9.20 -7.54 -8.24
C TYR A 100 -9.23 -7.86 -9.74
N ASN A 101 -10.39 -7.76 -10.37
CA ASN A 101 -10.50 -7.95 -11.82
C ASN A 101 -9.70 -6.89 -12.59
N PHE A 102 -9.69 -5.66 -12.09
CA PHE A 102 -8.88 -4.59 -12.66
C PHE A 102 -7.39 -4.97 -12.64
N VAL A 103 -6.89 -5.46 -11.49
CA VAL A 103 -5.49 -5.86 -11.34
C VAL A 103 -5.14 -7.01 -12.30
N VAL A 104 -5.99 -8.01 -12.40
CA VAL A 104 -5.76 -9.17 -13.29
C VAL A 104 -5.73 -8.71 -14.75
N ARG A 105 -6.61 -7.81 -15.13
CA ARG A 105 -6.71 -7.33 -16.51
C ARG A 105 -5.55 -6.40 -16.88
N GLU A 106 -5.20 -5.45 -16.00
CA GLU A 106 -4.22 -4.42 -16.32
C GLU A 106 -2.77 -4.86 -16.06
N TYR A 107 -2.55 -5.80 -15.15
CA TYR A 107 -1.22 -6.23 -14.76
C TYR A 107 -1.11 -7.76 -14.74
N PRO A 108 -1.42 -8.44 -15.87
CA PRO A 108 -1.58 -9.91 -15.88
C PRO A 108 -0.33 -10.70 -15.49
N ASN A 109 0.85 -10.12 -15.67
CA ASN A 109 2.11 -10.82 -15.39
C ASN A 109 2.72 -10.44 -14.05
N ASN A 110 1.97 -9.72 -13.20
CA ASN A 110 2.45 -9.26 -11.91
C ASN A 110 2.02 -10.23 -10.80
N THR A 111 2.84 -10.33 -9.75
CA THR A 111 2.51 -11.13 -8.58
C THR A 111 1.18 -10.71 -7.96
N ALA A 112 0.87 -9.40 -7.97
CA ALA A 112 -0.40 -8.89 -7.46
C ALA A 112 -1.59 -9.51 -8.21
N SER A 113 -1.45 -9.74 -9.51
CA SER A 113 -2.50 -10.39 -10.30
C SER A 113 -2.75 -11.83 -9.83
N SER A 114 -1.67 -12.57 -9.56
CA SER A 114 -1.80 -13.94 -9.04
C SER A 114 -2.52 -13.96 -7.70
N LEU A 115 -2.19 -13.04 -6.81
CA LEU A 115 -2.85 -12.91 -5.50
C LEU A 115 -4.33 -12.53 -5.67
N ALA A 116 -4.61 -11.58 -6.56
CA ALA A 116 -5.97 -11.12 -6.82
C ALA A 116 -6.82 -12.26 -7.39
N LEU A 117 -6.25 -13.03 -8.31
CA LEU A 117 -6.95 -14.16 -8.93
C LEU A 117 -7.31 -15.23 -7.89
N GLN A 118 -6.38 -15.50 -6.95
CA GLN A 118 -6.64 -16.44 -5.87
C GLN A 118 -7.80 -15.97 -4.99
N LEU A 119 -7.83 -14.68 -4.67
CA LEU A 119 -8.92 -14.10 -3.87
C LEU A 119 -10.25 -14.14 -4.61
N LEU A 120 -10.25 -13.87 -5.92
CA LEU A 120 -11.46 -13.97 -6.74
C LEU A 120 -12.02 -15.39 -6.73
N LYS A 121 -11.15 -16.41 -6.82
CA LYS A 121 -11.58 -17.81 -6.74
C LYS A 121 -12.23 -18.12 -5.40
N ASN A 122 -11.67 -17.60 -4.31
CA ASN A 122 -12.19 -17.83 -2.97
C ASN A 122 -13.54 -17.13 -2.74
N MET A 123 -13.88 -16.16 -3.57
CA MET A 123 -15.12 -15.39 -3.46
C MET A 123 -16.29 -15.99 -4.26
N GLU A 124 -16.02 -17.02 -5.04
CA GLU A 124 -17.04 -17.70 -5.83
C GLU A 124 -17.96 -18.60 -4.99
#